data_0c4120c3ac664905214bbde7081b3b3b
#
_entry.id   0c4120c3ac664905214bbde7081b3b3b
#
_cell.length_a   1.000
_cell.length_b   1.000
_cell.length_c   1.000
_cell.angle_alpha   90.00
_cell.angle_beta   90.00
_cell.angle_gamma   90.00
#
_symmetry.space_group_name_H-M   'P 1'
#
loop_
_entity.id
_entity.type
_entity.pdbx_description
1 polymer ?
#
loop_
_entity_poly.entity_id
_entity_poly.type
_entity_poly.pdbx_seq_one_letter_code
_entity_poly.pdbx_strand_id
1 'polypeptide(L)'
;EIVNEEFSSKVLHLKITPQTGATTEQPFSFGIYVTSADGTEIRDRIYATSINSAPITAHAIYQSAPIELEQQLEITLLAGKAQFTGEFSVKPAITGGDGYLIIDGRNYHTGDRFTLQADMPCPIHYQPLTSGSHSIQFTLSDDICSAEEIVPVEVFNQGGVVKPQNGIYIYTTEGLYFSRARWEELADKSAFSPEGVAIIADEAKFLLAPERGKGYWGNSPIGPHDQYMTLLPDIPWIKDRDKAAKDFDGRKNTEALIRAYEDGRLNQANAARFCYYYDPEQPGKWYLPAAGQMNLVTKHVVEIQKCLELIGGQKFIYEYMDYHYVSSTGCDKLSIWCMCFFTSTAPAFNNYASIASPVKYYPVRDL
;
A
#
# COMPACT_ATOMS: atom_id res chain seq x y z
N GLU A 1 32.06 43.77 -7.46
CA GLU A 1 33.15 43.55 -8.40
C GLU A 1 32.58 43.48 -9.81
N ILE A 2 33.12 44.29 -10.75
CA ILE A 2 32.70 44.29 -12.15
C ILE A 2 33.37 43.09 -12.81
N VAL A 3 32.60 42.14 -13.30
CA VAL A 3 33.11 40.86 -13.81
C VAL A 3 33.22 40.86 -15.33
N ASN A 4 32.50 41.75 -16.05
CA ASN A 4 32.55 41.83 -17.51
C ASN A 4 32.11 43.19 -18.03
N GLU A 5 32.84 43.78 -18.98
CA GLU A 5 32.53 44.98 -19.66
C GLU A 5 32.51 44.75 -21.18
N GLU A 6 31.35 44.92 -21.82
CA GLU A 6 31.25 44.90 -23.27
C GLU A 6 30.74 46.23 -23.79
N PHE A 7 31.50 46.85 -24.68
CA PHE A 7 31.08 48.02 -25.39
C PHE A 7 30.59 47.68 -26.79
N SER A 8 29.30 47.87 -27.03
CA SER A 8 28.71 47.75 -28.35
C SER A 8 28.00 49.06 -28.69
N SER A 9 28.53 49.78 -29.66
CA SER A 9 27.92 50.95 -30.32
C SER A 9 27.21 51.96 -29.41
N LYS A 10 27.81 52.41 -28.32
CA LYS A 10 27.31 53.39 -27.33
C LYS A 10 26.53 52.78 -26.13
N VAL A 11 26.54 51.47 -25.93
CA VAL A 11 25.90 50.84 -24.78
C VAL A 11 26.97 50.10 -23.97
N LEU A 12 27.05 50.36 -22.66
CA LEU A 12 27.89 49.65 -21.71
C LEU A 12 27.05 48.59 -21.04
N HIS A 13 27.38 47.31 -21.22
CA HIS A 13 26.77 46.20 -20.50
C HIS A 13 27.62 45.83 -19.29
N LEU A 14 27.07 46.03 -18.09
CA LEU A 14 27.71 45.65 -16.82
C LEU A 14 27.04 44.43 -16.25
N LYS A 15 27.82 43.37 -15.98
CA LYS A 15 27.38 42.23 -15.19
C LYS A 15 27.88 42.39 -13.76
N ILE A 16 26.95 42.54 -12.82
CA ILE A 16 27.26 42.66 -11.40
C ILE A 16 26.96 41.30 -10.75
N THR A 17 27.96 40.67 -10.17
CA THR A 17 27.80 39.42 -9.42
C THR A 17 27.85 39.74 -7.93
N PRO A 18 26.75 39.50 -7.14
CA PRO A 18 26.79 39.68 -5.71
C PRO A 18 27.83 38.74 -5.08
N GLN A 19 28.44 39.17 -3.98
CA GLN A 19 29.31 38.25 -3.20
C GLN A 19 28.49 37.07 -2.65
N THR A 20 29.06 35.88 -2.68
CA THR A 20 28.48 34.68 -2.10
C THR A 20 28.13 34.93 -0.62
N GLY A 21 26.81 34.80 -0.27
CA GLY A 21 26.28 35.03 1.07
C GLY A 21 25.41 36.29 1.21
N ALA A 22 25.24 37.11 0.20
CA ALA A 22 24.27 38.20 0.22
C ALA A 22 22.86 37.65 -0.01
N THR A 23 22.15 37.32 1.08
CA THR A 23 20.80 36.74 1.08
C THR A 23 19.71 37.73 1.47
N THR A 24 19.98 39.02 1.47
CA THR A 24 19.02 40.02 1.91
C THR A 24 18.35 40.72 0.75
N GLU A 25 17.03 40.78 0.75
CA GLU A 25 16.19 41.54 -0.18
C GLU A 25 16.31 43.07 0.02
N GLN A 26 17.39 43.53 0.59
CA GLN A 26 17.56 44.98 0.77
C GLN A 26 18.00 45.63 -0.53
N PRO A 27 17.28 46.64 -0.99
CA PRO A 27 17.73 47.42 -2.13
C PRO A 27 19.08 48.05 -1.84
N PHE A 28 20.01 47.86 -2.74
CA PHE A 28 21.29 48.57 -2.67
C PHE A 28 21.42 49.51 -3.85
N SER A 29 22.16 50.58 -3.67
CA SER A 29 22.43 51.53 -4.75
C SER A 29 23.93 51.62 -4.99
N PHE A 30 24.31 51.71 -6.25
CA PHE A 30 25.68 52.00 -6.62
C PHE A 30 25.68 53.17 -7.64
N GLY A 31 26.75 53.97 -7.61
CA GLY A 31 26.92 55.07 -8.55
C GLY A 31 27.76 54.64 -9.74
N ILE A 32 27.33 54.98 -10.94
CA ILE A 32 28.13 54.87 -12.14
C ILE A 32 28.67 56.28 -12.46
N TYR A 33 30.00 56.35 -12.59
CA TYR A 33 30.70 57.58 -12.95
C TYR A 33 31.37 57.34 -14.30
N VAL A 34 30.99 58.11 -15.31
CA VAL A 34 31.61 58.05 -16.62
C VAL A 34 32.22 59.41 -16.88
N THR A 35 33.52 59.43 -17.16
CA THR A 35 34.24 60.64 -17.49
C THR A 35 34.60 60.58 -18.96
N SER A 36 34.12 61.54 -19.74
CA SER A 36 34.50 61.66 -21.15
C SER A 36 35.92 62.16 -21.33
N ALA A 37 36.46 62.07 -22.54
CA ALA A 37 37.84 62.50 -22.85
C ALA A 37 38.07 63.98 -22.64
N ASP A 38 37.03 64.80 -22.59
CA ASP A 38 37.07 66.28 -22.33
C ASP A 38 36.93 66.61 -20.83
N GLY A 39 36.84 65.53 -19.94
CA GLY A 39 36.71 65.74 -18.52
C GLY A 39 35.27 65.87 -18.02
N THR A 40 34.28 65.83 -18.90
CA THR A 40 32.88 65.86 -18.48
C THR A 40 32.49 64.59 -17.76
N GLU A 41 32.04 64.73 -16.54
CA GLU A 41 31.61 63.61 -15.71
C GLU A 41 30.08 63.46 -15.72
N ILE A 42 29.59 62.30 -16.10
CA ILE A 42 28.17 61.92 -15.97
C ILE A 42 28.08 60.99 -14.77
N ARG A 43 27.19 61.32 -13.82
CA ARG A 43 26.91 60.54 -12.63
C ARG A 43 25.47 60.03 -12.71
N ASP A 44 25.30 58.75 -12.56
CA ASP A 44 23.97 58.15 -12.40
C ASP A 44 23.96 57.20 -11.22
N ARG A 45 22.78 57.02 -10.61
CA ARG A 45 22.60 56.14 -9.49
C ARG A 45 21.63 55.05 -9.90
N ILE A 46 22.11 53.79 -9.87
CA ILE A 46 21.32 52.62 -10.18
C ILE A 46 20.90 51.98 -8.85
N TYR A 47 19.62 51.65 -8.78
CA TYR A 47 19.06 50.88 -7.66
C TYR A 47 18.92 49.42 -8.12
N ALA A 48 19.44 48.49 -7.33
CA ALA A 48 19.32 47.08 -7.58
C ALA A 48 18.83 46.39 -6.30
N THR A 49 18.12 45.32 -6.46
CA THR A 49 17.73 44.43 -5.35
C THR A 49 18.55 43.18 -5.40
N SER A 50 18.91 42.66 -4.22
CA SER A 50 19.54 41.36 -4.17
C SER A 50 18.52 40.26 -4.49
N ILE A 51 18.96 39.22 -5.17
CA ILE A 51 18.13 38.04 -5.44
C ILE A 51 18.12 37.15 -4.21
N ASN A 52 16.94 36.86 -3.67
CA ASN A 52 16.79 35.90 -2.58
C ASN A 52 16.82 34.49 -3.17
N SER A 53 17.92 33.77 -3.03
CA SER A 53 18.09 32.37 -3.46
C SER A 53 17.89 31.34 -2.34
N ALA A 54 17.32 31.73 -1.20
CA ALA A 54 16.96 30.78 -0.15
C ALA A 54 15.97 29.73 -0.72
N PRO A 55 16.04 28.47 -0.30
CA PRO A 55 15.13 27.44 -0.76
C PRO A 55 13.69 27.73 -0.33
N ILE A 56 12.73 27.38 -1.17
CA ILE A 56 11.32 27.32 -0.82
C ILE A 56 11.11 26.05 -0.02
N THR A 57 10.42 26.14 1.12
CA THR A 57 9.91 24.99 1.86
C THR A 57 8.41 24.89 1.61
N ALA A 58 7.93 23.70 1.25
CA ALA A 58 6.52 23.44 1.07
C ALA A 58 6.09 22.25 1.95
N HIS A 59 4.87 22.28 2.44
CA HIS A 59 4.30 21.21 3.25
C HIS A 59 2.78 21.18 3.09
N ALA A 60 2.24 19.98 2.86
CA ALA A 60 0.81 19.73 2.79
C ALA A 60 0.33 18.98 4.05
N ILE A 61 -0.71 19.51 4.69
CA ILE A 61 -1.40 18.88 5.82
C ILE A 61 -2.70 18.31 5.28
N TYR A 62 -2.91 16.99 5.43
CA TYR A 62 -4.11 16.29 4.96
C TYR A 62 -4.30 14.99 5.75
N GLN A 63 -5.50 14.41 5.66
CA GLN A 63 -5.74 13.07 6.18
C GLN A 63 -5.29 12.03 5.15
N SER A 64 -4.39 11.14 5.55
CA SER A 64 -3.85 10.07 4.68
C SER A 64 -4.80 8.87 4.50
N ALA A 65 -6.00 8.90 5.09
CA ALA A 65 -7.01 7.85 4.92
C ALA A 65 -7.54 7.83 3.48
N PRO A 66 -7.86 6.66 2.93
CA PRO A 66 -8.54 6.55 1.64
C PRO A 66 -9.88 7.29 1.64
N ILE A 67 -10.23 7.89 0.51
CA ILE A 67 -11.49 8.63 0.32
C ILE A 67 -12.39 7.95 -0.72
N GLU A 68 -13.70 8.15 -0.62
CA GLU A 68 -14.64 7.72 -1.65
C GLU A 68 -14.62 8.67 -2.85
N LEU A 69 -15.00 8.15 -4.03
CA LEU A 69 -15.01 8.91 -5.29
C LEU A 69 -15.85 10.20 -5.19
N GLU A 70 -16.92 10.18 -4.41
CA GLU A 70 -17.78 11.36 -4.21
C GLU A 70 -17.33 12.27 -3.07
N GLN A 71 -16.32 11.85 -2.30
CA GLN A 71 -15.81 12.58 -1.15
C GLN A 71 -14.66 13.49 -1.55
N GLN A 72 -14.65 14.71 -1.00
CA GLN A 72 -13.53 15.63 -1.15
C GLN A 72 -12.45 15.36 -0.10
N LEU A 73 -11.18 15.47 -0.51
CA LEU A 73 -10.04 15.50 0.40
C LEU A 73 -9.70 16.95 0.74
N GLU A 74 -9.69 17.27 2.02
CA GLU A 74 -9.20 18.57 2.50
C GLU A 74 -7.66 18.55 2.62
N ILE A 75 -7.02 19.52 1.99
CA ILE A 75 -5.57 19.72 2.00
C ILE A 75 -5.31 21.15 2.45
N THR A 76 -4.40 21.36 3.38
CA THR A 76 -3.87 22.69 3.68
C THR A 76 -2.44 22.76 3.19
N LEU A 77 -2.19 23.57 2.16
CA LEU A 77 -0.85 23.80 1.62
C LEU A 77 -0.22 25.01 2.31
N LEU A 78 0.99 24.83 2.80
CA LEU A 78 1.83 25.85 3.43
C LEU A 78 3.13 25.97 2.65
N ALA A 79 3.59 27.18 2.37
CA ALA A 79 4.93 27.38 1.85
C ALA A 79 5.56 28.61 2.45
N GLY A 80 6.88 28.54 2.65
CA GLY A 80 7.68 29.62 3.19
C GLY A 80 9.05 29.68 2.53
N LYS A 81 9.67 30.85 2.62
CA LYS A 81 11.04 31.10 2.19
C LYS A 81 11.64 32.15 3.10
N ALA A 82 12.86 31.94 3.57
CA ALA A 82 13.51 32.88 4.49
C ALA A 82 13.50 34.31 3.91
N GLN A 83 13.02 35.26 4.71
CA GLN A 83 12.95 36.70 4.35
C GLN A 83 12.16 36.99 3.06
N PHE A 84 11.13 36.20 2.78
CA PHE A 84 10.23 36.41 1.64
C PHE A 84 8.80 36.56 2.14
N THR A 85 8.12 37.62 1.71
CA THR A 85 6.74 37.95 2.07
C THR A 85 5.82 38.06 0.85
N GLY A 86 6.32 37.62 -0.30
CA GLY A 86 5.58 37.65 -1.56
C GLY A 86 4.68 36.43 -1.77
N GLU A 87 4.31 36.22 -3.02
CA GLU A 87 3.47 35.12 -3.44
C GLU A 87 4.29 34.09 -4.24
N PHE A 88 3.98 32.82 -4.06
CA PHE A 88 4.47 31.73 -4.90
C PHE A 88 3.47 31.45 -6.02
N SER A 89 3.95 31.25 -7.21
CA SER A 89 3.16 30.64 -8.29
C SER A 89 3.12 29.14 -8.07
N VAL A 90 1.93 28.55 -7.96
CA VAL A 90 1.72 27.11 -7.75
C VAL A 90 1.09 26.50 -8.98
N LYS A 91 1.71 25.42 -9.48
CA LYS A 91 1.21 24.63 -10.60
C LYS A 91 0.90 23.22 -10.11
N PRO A 92 -0.38 22.81 -10.05
CA PRO A 92 -0.77 21.46 -9.69
C PRO A 92 -0.61 20.49 -10.88
N ALA A 93 -0.27 19.25 -10.58
CA ALA A 93 -0.34 18.13 -11.50
C ALA A 93 -1.00 16.93 -10.78
N ILE A 94 -2.06 16.38 -11.37
CA ILE A 94 -2.76 15.20 -10.86
C ILE A 94 -2.40 14.05 -11.79
N THR A 95 -1.92 12.94 -11.22
CA THR A 95 -1.51 11.74 -11.94
C THR A 95 -2.10 10.49 -11.30
N GLY A 96 -2.14 9.37 -12.03
CA GLY A 96 -2.71 8.10 -11.57
C GLY A 96 -4.25 8.05 -11.64
N GLY A 97 -4.93 9.16 -11.87
CA GLY A 97 -6.36 9.28 -12.06
C GLY A 97 -6.76 10.71 -12.41
N ASP A 98 -8.06 10.92 -12.63
CA ASP A 98 -8.64 12.22 -12.96
C ASP A 98 -9.25 12.88 -11.72
N GLY A 99 -9.17 14.20 -11.67
CA GLY A 99 -9.72 15.03 -10.62
C GLY A 99 -9.38 16.51 -10.81
N TYR A 100 -9.85 17.35 -9.89
CA TYR A 100 -9.54 18.77 -9.88
C TYR A 100 -9.47 19.31 -8.45
N LEU A 101 -8.80 20.44 -8.28
CA LEU A 101 -8.70 21.16 -7.01
C LEU A 101 -9.75 22.27 -6.98
N ILE A 102 -10.26 22.54 -5.78
CA ILE A 102 -11.15 23.66 -5.50
C ILE A 102 -10.44 24.57 -4.51
N ILE A 103 -10.20 25.82 -4.91
CA ILE A 103 -9.53 26.83 -4.10
C ILE A 103 -10.39 28.10 -4.19
N ASP A 104 -10.84 28.62 -3.07
CA ASP A 104 -11.72 29.79 -2.99
C ASP A 104 -12.94 29.69 -3.93
N GLY A 105 -13.51 28.48 -4.05
CA GLY A 105 -14.67 28.18 -4.89
C GLY A 105 -14.40 28.11 -6.40
N ARG A 106 -13.14 28.14 -6.82
CA ARG A 106 -12.72 27.97 -8.23
C ARG A 106 -12.09 26.61 -8.45
N ASN A 107 -12.36 26.01 -9.62
CA ASN A 107 -11.76 24.73 -10.03
C ASN A 107 -10.42 24.96 -10.75
N TYR A 108 -9.42 24.15 -10.38
CA TYR A 108 -8.09 24.12 -10.98
C TYR A 108 -7.79 22.69 -11.42
N HIS A 109 -7.36 22.55 -12.67
CA HIS A 109 -6.97 21.29 -13.30
C HIS A 109 -5.45 21.17 -13.43
N THR A 110 -4.97 20.00 -13.81
CA THR A 110 -3.55 19.80 -14.11
C THR A 110 -3.06 20.84 -15.13
N GLY A 111 -2.03 21.58 -14.74
CA GLY A 111 -1.41 22.61 -15.56
C GLY A 111 -1.93 24.03 -15.34
N ASP A 112 -3.05 24.22 -14.66
CA ASP A 112 -3.50 25.55 -14.22
C ASP A 112 -2.50 26.15 -13.22
N ARG A 113 -2.68 27.44 -12.89
CA ARG A 113 -1.84 28.12 -11.90
C ARG A 113 -2.70 28.90 -10.92
N PHE A 114 -2.27 28.91 -9.67
CA PHE A 114 -2.80 29.79 -8.63
C PHE A 114 -1.64 30.41 -7.83
N THR A 115 -1.94 31.39 -7.00
CA THR A 115 -0.96 32.01 -6.12
C THR A 115 -1.16 31.56 -4.68
N LEU A 116 -0.05 31.40 -3.96
CA LEU A 116 -0.01 31.09 -2.55
C LEU A 116 0.82 32.17 -1.83
N GLN A 117 0.22 32.86 -0.87
CA GLN A 117 0.93 33.85 -0.05
C GLN A 117 1.91 33.14 0.88
N ALA A 118 3.16 33.61 0.93
CA ALA A 118 4.18 33.06 1.81
C ALA A 118 3.72 33.06 3.28
N ASP A 119 4.01 31.95 3.97
CA ASP A 119 3.71 31.68 5.38
C ASP A 119 2.22 31.74 5.76
N MET A 120 1.33 31.72 4.76
CA MET A 120 -0.12 31.65 4.98
C MET A 120 -0.68 30.31 4.54
N PRO A 121 -1.55 29.67 5.37
CA PRO A 121 -2.19 28.42 4.98
C PRO A 121 -3.19 28.63 3.84
N CYS A 122 -3.11 27.79 2.81
CA CYS A 122 -4.06 27.75 1.69
C CYS A 122 -4.94 26.53 1.78
N PRO A 123 -6.23 26.65 2.09
CA PRO A 123 -7.17 25.54 2.08
C PRO A 123 -7.50 25.14 0.65
N ILE A 124 -7.36 23.85 0.36
CA ILE A 124 -7.59 23.25 -0.94
C ILE A 124 -8.50 22.03 -0.73
N HIS A 125 -9.51 21.87 -1.57
CA HIS A 125 -10.30 20.65 -1.63
C HIS A 125 -9.97 19.92 -2.92
N TYR A 126 -9.59 18.65 -2.83
CA TYR A 126 -9.42 17.80 -3.99
C TYR A 126 -10.71 17.00 -4.25
N GLN A 127 -11.25 17.11 -5.47
CA GLN A 127 -12.39 16.32 -5.93
C GLN A 127 -11.91 15.28 -6.95
N PRO A 128 -11.89 13.98 -6.60
CA PRO A 128 -11.59 12.93 -7.56
C PRO A 128 -12.75 12.72 -8.54
N LEU A 129 -12.44 12.30 -9.76
CA LEU A 129 -13.40 11.91 -10.81
C LEU A 129 -13.26 10.44 -11.20
N THR A 130 -12.16 9.80 -10.84
CA THR A 130 -11.91 8.37 -11.04
C THR A 130 -11.44 7.72 -9.76
N SER A 131 -11.61 6.40 -9.62
CA SER A 131 -11.03 5.62 -8.53
C SER A 131 -9.60 5.19 -8.88
N GLY A 132 -8.81 4.87 -7.86
CA GLY A 132 -7.43 4.41 -7.99
C GLY A 132 -6.46 5.18 -7.11
N SER A 133 -5.17 4.94 -7.32
CA SER A 133 -4.09 5.64 -6.62
C SER A 133 -3.77 6.93 -7.36
N HIS A 134 -4.17 8.06 -6.80
CA HIS A 134 -3.88 9.38 -7.34
C HIS A 134 -2.66 9.99 -6.65
N SER A 135 -1.96 10.87 -7.35
CA SER A 135 -0.88 11.67 -6.80
C SER A 135 -1.09 13.13 -7.21
N ILE A 136 -1.21 14.01 -6.23
CA ILE A 136 -1.34 15.45 -6.44
C ILE A 136 0.03 16.06 -6.15
N GLN A 137 0.69 16.58 -7.18
CA GLN A 137 1.97 17.26 -7.08
C GLN A 137 1.75 18.77 -7.18
N PHE A 138 2.27 19.52 -6.24
CA PHE A 138 2.31 20.98 -6.25
C PHE A 138 3.74 21.43 -6.57
N THR A 139 3.93 22.08 -7.70
CA THR A 139 5.20 22.74 -8.04
C THR A 139 5.07 24.22 -7.71
N LEU A 140 5.84 24.68 -6.72
CA LEU A 140 5.85 26.07 -6.26
C LEU A 140 7.05 26.80 -6.84
N SER A 141 6.89 28.05 -7.22
CA SER A 141 7.98 28.89 -7.76
C SER A 141 7.80 30.35 -7.39
N ASP A 142 8.90 31.05 -7.17
CA ASP A 142 9.01 32.53 -7.06
C ASP A 142 9.84 33.13 -8.18
N ASP A 143 9.90 32.48 -9.33
CA ASP A 143 10.71 32.83 -10.53
C ASP A 143 12.24 32.59 -10.36
N ILE A 144 12.72 32.37 -9.14
CA ILE A 144 14.14 32.13 -8.81
C ILE A 144 14.38 30.71 -8.36
N CYS A 145 13.55 30.24 -7.45
CA CYS A 145 13.60 28.92 -6.84
C CYS A 145 12.31 28.15 -7.12
N SER A 146 12.40 26.84 -7.04
CA SER A 146 11.22 25.97 -7.08
C SER A 146 11.30 24.92 -5.99
N ALA A 147 10.14 24.45 -5.53
CA ALA A 147 9.98 23.33 -4.64
C ALA A 147 8.80 22.47 -5.10
N GLU A 148 8.79 21.22 -4.69
CA GLU A 148 7.71 20.30 -4.97
C GLU A 148 7.18 19.70 -3.67
N GLU A 149 5.86 19.53 -3.60
CA GLU A 149 5.16 18.81 -2.54
C GLU A 149 4.20 17.82 -3.15
N ILE A 150 4.14 16.59 -2.64
CA ILE A 150 3.36 15.50 -3.21
C ILE A 150 2.37 14.97 -2.16
N VAL A 151 1.10 14.92 -2.53
CA VAL A 151 0.00 14.34 -1.74
C VAL A 151 -0.50 13.08 -2.42
N PRO A 152 -0.18 11.88 -1.92
CA PRO A 152 -0.76 10.64 -2.40
C PRO A 152 -2.20 10.48 -1.86
N VAL A 153 -3.11 10.02 -2.72
CA VAL A 153 -4.52 9.83 -2.39
C VAL A 153 -5.00 8.49 -2.95
N GLU A 154 -5.55 7.64 -2.11
CA GLU A 154 -6.28 6.44 -2.54
C GLU A 154 -7.76 6.77 -2.65
N VAL A 155 -8.32 6.61 -3.85
CA VAL A 155 -9.74 6.86 -4.16
C VAL A 155 -10.41 5.54 -4.50
N PHE A 156 -11.49 5.22 -3.81
CA PHE A 156 -12.25 4.01 -4.08
C PHE A 156 -13.67 4.33 -4.58
N ASN A 157 -14.20 3.42 -5.38
CA ASN A 157 -15.54 3.54 -5.91
C ASN A 157 -16.47 2.59 -5.16
N GLN A 158 -17.62 3.10 -4.68
CA GLN A 158 -18.63 2.34 -3.93
C GLN A 158 -18.03 1.60 -2.71
N GLY A 159 -16.95 2.10 -2.14
CA GLY A 159 -16.37 1.62 -0.90
C GLY A 159 -15.34 0.49 -1.01
N GLY A 160 -15.00 0.03 -2.21
CA GLY A 160 -13.89 -0.92 -2.43
C GLY A 160 -12.57 -0.18 -2.66
N VAL A 161 -11.50 -0.61 -1.99
CA VAL A 161 -10.15 -0.06 -2.16
C VAL A 161 -9.31 -0.98 -3.07
N VAL A 162 -8.38 -0.40 -3.83
CA VAL A 162 -7.45 -1.15 -4.71
C VAL A 162 -6.19 -1.56 -3.95
N LYS A 163 -5.77 -0.76 -2.98
CA LYS A 163 -4.59 -1.01 -2.14
C LYS A 163 -4.97 -0.94 -0.65
N PRO A 164 -5.33 -2.09 -0.04
CA PRO A 164 -5.74 -2.11 1.35
C PRO A 164 -4.55 -1.95 2.30
N GLN A 165 -4.81 -1.38 3.47
CA GLN A 165 -3.91 -1.45 4.63
C GLN A 165 -3.99 -2.84 5.28
N ASN A 166 -3.16 -3.09 6.32
CA ASN A 166 -3.26 -4.32 7.10
C ASN A 166 -4.67 -4.48 7.67
N GLY A 167 -5.25 -5.66 7.48
CA GLY A 167 -6.62 -5.95 7.91
C GLY A 167 -7.25 -7.15 7.21
N ILE A 168 -8.53 -7.34 7.46
CA ILE A 168 -9.37 -8.41 6.88
C ILE A 168 -10.40 -7.77 5.96
N TYR A 169 -10.50 -8.28 4.74
CA TYR A 169 -11.36 -7.72 3.70
C TYR A 169 -12.11 -8.81 2.93
N ILE A 170 -13.27 -8.48 2.43
CA ILE A 170 -13.91 -9.22 1.35
C ILE A 170 -13.23 -8.79 0.05
N TYR A 171 -12.68 -9.74 -0.68
CA TYR A 171 -12.00 -9.50 -1.96
C TYR A 171 -12.87 -9.97 -3.12
N THR A 172 -12.93 -9.17 -4.17
CA THR A 172 -13.76 -9.45 -5.34
C THR A 172 -12.93 -9.74 -6.59
N THR A 173 -13.54 -10.39 -7.59
CA THR A 173 -12.89 -10.68 -8.88
C THR A 173 -12.51 -9.42 -9.66
N GLU A 174 -13.13 -8.28 -9.35
CA GLU A 174 -12.82 -6.96 -9.88
C GLU A 174 -11.54 -6.36 -9.26
N GLY A 175 -10.90 -7.07 -8.30
CA GLY A 175 -9.68 -6.63 -7.65
C GLY A 175 -9.88 -5.63 -6.51
N LEU A 176 -11.10 -5.51 -5.99
CA LEU A 176 -11.45 -4.58 -4.93
C LEU A 176 -11.49 -5.26 -3.56
N TYR A 177 -11.06 -4.51 -2.54
CA TYR A 177 -11.06 -4.93 -1.15
C TYR A 177 -12.11 -4.12 -0.38
N PHE A 178 -13.06 -4.78 0.25
CA PHE A 178 -14.09 -4.16 1.08
C PHE A 178 -13.89 -4.54 2.54
N SER A 179 -13.83 -3.58 3.44
CA SER A 179 -13.98 -3.89 4.86
C SER A 179 -15.36 -4.50 5.09
N ARG A 180 -15.51 -5.30 6.16
CA ARG A 180 -16.82 -5.90 6.51
C ARG A 180 -17.91 -4.85 6.64
N ALA A 181 -17.64 -3.79 7.39
CA ALA A 181 -18.61 -2.71 7.61
C ALA A 181 -19.06 -2.11 6.27
N ARG A 182 -18.12 -1.84 5.37
CA ARG A 182 -18.42 -1.27 4.07
C ARG A 182 -19.22 -2.22 3.18
N TRP A 183 -18.90 -3.51 3.21
CA TRP A 183 -19.69 -4.52 2.49
C TRP A 183 -21.13 -4.62 2.99
N GLU A 184 -21.34 -4.51 4.32
CA GLU A 184 -22.67 -4.50 4.94
C GLU A 184 -23.50 -3.30 4.48
N GLU A 185 -22.86 -2.13 4.31
CA GLU A 185 -23.51 -0.86 3.90
C GLU A 185 -23.82 -0.75 2.40
N LEU A 186 -23.20 -1.59 1.54
CA LEU A 186 -23.45 -1.56 0.10
C LEU A 186 -24.93 -1.75 -0.20
N ALA A 187 -25.51 -0.76 -0.91
CA ALA A 187 -26.89 -0.79 -1.36
C ALA A 187 -27.12 -1.87 -2.43
N ASP A 188 -26.17 -2.08 -3.31
CA ASP A 188 -26.19 -3.12 -4.34
C ASP A 188 -24.89 -3.93 -4.32
N LYS A 189 -24.99 -5.16 -3.84
CA LYS A 189 -23.89 -6.12 -3.82
C LYS A 189 -23.74 -6.93 -5.11
N SER A 190 -24.77 -6.90 -5.98
CA SER A 190 -24.78 -7.69 -7.22
C SER A 190 -23.79 -7.18 -8.27
N ALA A 191 -23.32 -5.93 -8.11
CA ALA A 191 -22.28 -5.36 -8.94
C ALA A 191 -20.87 -5.98 -8.72
N PHE A 192 -20.72 -6.78 -7.66
CA PHE A 192 -19.44 -7.35 -7.27
C PHE A 192 -19.50 -8.88 -7.13
N SER A 193 -18.43 -9.54 -7.53
CA SER A 193 -18.30 -11.00 -7.43
C SER A 193 -17.27 -11.36 -6.37
N PRO A 194 -17.69 -11.70 -5.11
CA PRO A 194 -16.76 -12.06 -4.04
C PRO A 194 -15.98 -13.32 -4.40
N GLU A 195 -14.65 -13.25 -4.34
CA GLU A 195 -13.76 -14.40 -4.56
C GLU A 195 -13.33 -15.06 -3.24
N GLY A 196 -13.28 -14.30 -2.15
CA GLY A 196 -12.90 -14.83 -0.85
C GLY A 196 -12.63 -13.74 0.19
N VAL A 197 -11.93 -14.12 1.25
CA VAL A 197 -11.55 -13.22 2.34
C VAL A 197 -10.05 -12.96 2.29
N ALA A 198 -9.65 -11.72 2.03
CA ALA A 198 -8.26 -11.29 2.01
C ALA A 198 -7.75 -11.03 3.43
N ILE A 199 -6.59 -11.58 3.73
CA ILE A 199 -5.81 -11.34 4.95
C ILE A 199 -4.56 -10.56 4.55
N ILE A 200 -4.47 -9.30 4.97
CA ILE A 200 -3.35 -8.41 4.69
C ILE A 200 -2.60 -8.15 6.00
N ALA A 201 -1.34 -8.54 6.04
CA ALA A 201 -0.45 -8.33 7.17
C ALA A 201 0.95 -8.00 6.63
N ASP A 202 1.81 -7.45 7.48
CA ASP A 202 3.19 -7.13 7.10
C ASP A 202 3.97 -8.38 6.68
N GLU A 203 3.67 -9.53 7.33
CA GLU A 203 4.34 -10.80 7.09
C GLU A 203 3.85 -11.53 5.84
N ALA A 204 2.57 -11.34 5.45
CA ALA A 204 1.97 -12.04 4.32
C ALA A 204 0.68 -11.39 3.84
N LYS A 205 0.41 -11.55 2.54
CA LYS A 205 -0.86 -11.14 1.90
C LYS A 205 -1.41 -12.33 1.13
N PHE A 206 -2.59 -12.77 1.50
CA PHE A 206 -3.21 -13.94 0.86
C PHE A 206 -4.73 -13.90 0.94
N LEU A 207 -5.36 -14.60 0.02
CA LEU A 207 -6.80 -14.80 -0.05
C LEU A 207 -7.16 -16.17 0.53
N LEU A 208 -8.14 -16.23 1.41
CA LEU A 208 -8.78 -17.45 1.91
C LEU A 208 -10.01 -17.73 1.05
N ALA A 209 -10.11 -18.96 0.50
CA ALA A 209 -11.25 -19.38 -0.29
C ALA A 209 -12.56 -19.41 0.52
N PRO A 210 -13.73 -19.18 -0.10
CA PRO A 210 -15.01 -19.28 0.59
C PRO A 210 -15.42 -20.72 0.91
N GLU A 211 -14.83 -21.71 0.25
CA GLU A 211 -15.12 -23.12 0.43
C GLU A 211 -13.98 -23.85 1.12
N ARG A 212 -14.34 -24.84 1.93
CA ARG A 212 -13.40 -25.70 2.65
C ARG A 212 -13.57 -27.17 2.24
N GLY A 213 -12.50 -27.92 2.41
CA GLY A 213 -12.52 -29.36 2.27
C GLY A 213 -12.44 -30.09 3.61
N LYS A 214 -12.67 -31.42 3.54
CA LYS A 214 -12.44 -32.36 4.62
C LYS A 214 -11.81 -33.63 4.07
N GLY A 215 -10.79 -34.14 4.72
CA GLY A 215 -10.10 -35.36 4.31
C GLY A 215 -8.77 -35.55 5.07
N TYR A 216 -7.93 -36.42 4.57
CA TYR A 216 -6.64 -36.70 5.20
C TYR A 216 -5.57 -35.71 4.73
N TRP A 217 -4.70 -35.33 5.66
CA TRP A 217 -3.53 -34.51 5.32
C TRP A 217 -2.48 -35.29 4.53
N GLY A 218 -2.18 -36.50 5.01
CA GLY A 218 -1.19 -37.42 4.43
C GLY A 218 -1.73 -38.80 4.28
N ASN A 219 -1.25 -39.77 5.10
CA ASN A 219 -1.68 -41.14 4.95
C ASN A 219 -2.96 -41.49 5.73
N SER A 220 -3.77 -42.40 5.19
CA SER A 220 -4.83 -43.05 5.91
C SER A 220 -4.23 -43.93 7.04
N PRO A 221 -4.97 -44.22 8.10
CA PRO A 221 -4.49 -45.03 9.25
C PRO A 221 -4.12 -46.51 8.94
N ILE A 222 -4.05 -46.88 7.66
CA ILE A 222 -3.68 -48.22 7.20
C ILE A 222 -2.17 -48.27 6.99
N GLY A 223 -1.40 -48.62 8.02
CA GLY A 223 0.06 -48.83 7.96
C GLY A 223 0.82 -48.26 9.17
N PRO A 224 2.06 -48.64 9.37
CA PRO A 224 2.88 -48.11 10.47
C PRO A 224 3.17 -46.64 10.26
N HIS A 225 2.69 -45.80 11.15
CA HIS A 225 2.81 -44.33 11.12
C HIS A 225 4.26 -43.85 10.98
N ASP A 226 5.23 -44.60 11.53
CA ASP A 226 6.63 -44.21 11.53
C ASP A 226 7.31 -44.24 10.13
N GLN A 227 6.80 -45.06 9.22
CA GLN A 227 7.40 -45.29 7.92
C GLN A 227 7.18 -44.10 6.93
N TYR A 228 6.08 -43.37 7.10
CA TYR A 228 5.66 -42.35 6.14
C TYR A 228 6.29 -41.00 6.40
N MET A 229 6.59 -40.69 7.64
CA MET A 229 7.15 -39.38 8.03
C MET A 229 8.62 -39.19 7.67
N THR A 230 9.37 -40.31 7.57
CA THR A 230 10.77 -40.29 7.08
C THR A 230 10.88 -40.12 5.59
N LEU A 231 9.77 -40.20 4.84
CA LEU A 231 9.74 -40.15 3.37
C LEU A 231 9.40 -38.77 2.80
N LEU A 232 9.21 -37.75 3.63
CA LEU A 232 8.86 -36.41 3.19
C LEU A 232 9.94 -35.39 3.58
N PRO A 233 11.17 -35.51 3.04
CA PRO A 233 12.27 -34.59 3.40
C PRO A 233 12.02 -33.14 2.95
N ASP A 234 11.15 -32.93 1.96
CA ASP A 234 10.83 -31.62 1.40
C ASP A 234 9.75 -30.88 2.17
N ILE A 235 9.14 -31.50 3.19
CA ILE A 235 8.17 -30.87 4.07
C ILE A 235 8.90 -30.31 5.30
N PRO A 236 8.61 -29.06 5.70
CA PRO A 236 9.18 -28.53 6.93
C PRO A 236 8.57 -29.20 8.16
N TRP A 237 9.42 -29.79 9.00
CA TRP A 237 9.06 -30.38 10.30
C TRP A 237 9.52 -29.47 11.42
N ILE A 238 8.66 -28.57 11.86
CA ILE A 238 8.99 -27.51 12.81
C ILE A 238 8.29 -27.76 14.14
N LYS A 239 9.04 -28.17 15.17
CA LYS A 239 8.49 -28.43 16.51
C LYS A 239 8.23 -27.17 17.31
N ASP A 240 9.04 -26.15 17.09
CA ASP A 240 8.95 -24.87 17.79
C ASP A 240 7.80 -24.06 17.23
N ARG A 241 6.90 -23.60 18.11
CA ARG A 241 5.69 -22.86 17.74
C ARG A 241 5.99 -21.53 17.08
N ASP A 242 6.98 -20.79 17.62
CA ASP A 242 7.30 -19.44 17.14
C ASP A 242 8.01 -19.49 15.78
N LYS A 243 8.77 -20.55 15.55
CA LYS A 243 9.36 -20.81 14.23
C LYS A 243 8.30 -21.28 13.23
N ALA A 244 7.38 -22.15 13.62
CA ALA A 244 6.28 -22.58 12.76
C ALA A 244 5.38 -21.42 12.37
N ALA A 245 5.10 -20.49 13.28
CA ALA A 245 4.34 -19.28 13.03
C ALA A 245 5.00 -18.31 12.03
N LYS A 246 6.25 -18.57 11.63
CA LYS A 246 7.00 -17.83 10.61
C LYS A 246 7.19 -18.60 9.30
N ASP A 247 6.61 -19.78 9.18
CA ASP A 247 6.57 -20.52 7.92
C ASP A 247 5.40 -20.00 7.07
N PHE A 248 5.71 -19.36 5.95
CA PHE A 248 4.76 -18.84 4.97
C PHE A 248 4.86 -19.54 3.61
N ASP A 249 5.62 -20.64 3.50
CA ASP A 249 5.90 -21.37 2.26
C ASP A 249 4.79 -22.36 1.87
N GLY A 250 3.52 -22.01 2.07
CA GLY A 250 2.37 -22.90 1.87
C GLY A 250 2.30 -23.50 0.46
N ARG A 251 2.59 -22.72 -0.57
CA ARG A 251 2.63 -23.18 -1.97
C ARG A 251 3.69 -24.27 -2.15
N LYS A 252 4.92 -24.02 -1.75
CA LYS A 252 6.03 -24.97 -1.84
C LYS A 252 5.75 -26.26 -1.06
N ASN A 253 5.19 -26.13 0.14
CA ASN A 253 4.83 -27.26 0.98
C ASN A 253 3.72 -28.11 0.33
N THR A 254 2.71 -27.45 -0.26
CA THR A 254 1.62 -28.14 -0.97
C THR A 254 2.14 -28.90 -2.17
N GLU A 255 2.99 -28.31 -3.00
CA GLU A 255 3.62 -28.96 -4.15
C GLU A 255 4.45 -30.17 -3.71
N ALA A 256 5.16 -30.10 -2.57
CA ALA A 256 5.91 -31.23 -2.05
C ALA A 256 4.98 -32.39 -1.61
N LEU A 257 3.82 -32.08 -1.01
CA LEU A 257 2.80 -33.08 -0.68
C LEU A 257 2.18 -33.72 -1.94
N ILE A 258 1.93 -32.94 -2.99
CA ILE A 258 1.44 -33.45 -4.28
C ILE A 258 2.46 -34.39 -4.92
N ARG A 259 3.72 -33.98 -5.02
CA ARG A 259 4.81 -34.83 -5.53
C ARG A 259 4.94 -36.14 -4.74
N ALA A 260 4.88 -36.07 -3.41
CA ALA A 260 4.96 -37.26 -2.56
C ALA A 260 3.79 -38.23 -2.79
N TYR A 261 2.61 -37.71 -3.11
CA TYR A 261 1.45 -38.52 -3.49
C TYR A 261 1.63 -39.15 -4.89
N GLU A 262 2.06 -38.39 -5.88
CA GLU A 262 2.29 -38.86 -7.25
C GLU A 262 3.40 -39.90 -7.33
N ASP A 263 4.45 -39.77 -6.53
CA ASP A 263 5.55 -40.72 -6.38
C ASP A 263 5.15 -41.99 -5.58
N GLY A 264 3.92 -42.07 -5.08
CA GLY A 264 3.45 -43.17 -4.24
C GLY A 264 4.04 -43.23 -2.83
N ARG A 265 4.72 -42.14 -2.38
CA ARG A 265 5.23 -42.01 -1.01
C ARG A 265 4.13 -41.68 0.01
N LEU A 266 3.01 -41.11 -0.48
CA LEU A 266 1.77 -40.94 0.27
C LEU A 266 0.65 -41.75 -0.40
N ASN A 267 -0.21 -42.37 0.38
CA ASN A 267 -1.39 -43.05 -0.15
C ASN A 267 -2.61 -42.12 -0.24
N GLN A 268 -2.57 -41.00 0.42
CA GLN A 268 -3.55 -39.92 0.36
C GLN A 268 -2.85 -38.56 0.53
N ALA A 269 -3.42 -37.52 -0.02
CA ALA A 269 -3.02 -36.13 0.17
C ALA A 269 -4.24 -35.23 -0.06
N ASN A 270 -5.40 -35.60 0.50
CA ASN A 270 -6.68 -34.94 0.20
C ASN A 270 -6.61 -33.44 0.46
N ALA A 271 -6.00 -32.99 1.56
CA ALA A 271 -5.88 -31.59 1.90
C ALA A 271 -5.10 -30.81 0.83
N ALA A 272 -3.90 -31.28 0.49
CA ALA A 272 -3.05 -30.66 -0.51
C ALA A 272 -3.71 -30.70 -1.90
N ARG A 273 -4.26 -31.85 -2.30
CA ARG A 273 -4.91 -32.03 -3.59
C ARG A 273 -6.14 -31.16 -3.76
N PHE A 274 -7.02 -31.11 -2.77
CA PHE A 274 -8.20 -30.23 -2.82
C PHE A 274 -7.77 -28.76 -3.01
N CYS A 275 -6.80 -28.30 -2.24
CA CYS A 275 -6.33 -26.92 -2.36
C CYS A 275 -5.64 -26.67 -3.71
N TYR A 276 -4.79 -27.58 -4.16
CA TYR A 276 -4.03 -27.44 -5.41
C TYR A 276 -4.93 -27.42 -6.67
N TYR A 277 -5.99 -28.21 -6.68
CA TYR A 277 -6.96 -28.31 -7.75
C TYR A 277 -8.28 -27.57 -7.46
N TYR A 278 -8.26 -26.63 -6.52
CA TYR A 278 -9.43 -25.81 -6.19
C TYR A 278 -9.93 -24.99 -7.40
N ASP A 279 -9.02 -24.48 -8.18
CA ASP A 279 -9.26 -23.96 -9.53
C ASP A 279 -8.72 -24.96 -10.55
N PRO A 280 -9.60 -25.78 -11.17
CA PRO A 280 -9.15 -26.82 -12.11
C PRO A 280 -8.49 -26.29 -13.38
N GLU A 281 -8.78 -25.04 -13.77
CA GLU A 281 -8.18 -24.40 -14.94
C GLU A 281 -6.77 -23.87 -14.63
N GLN A 282 -6.46 -23.62 -13.36
CA GLN A 282 -5.17 -23.10 -12.88
C GLN A 282 -4.65 -23.91 -11.68
N PRO A 283 -4.27 -25.20 -11.87
CA PRO A 283 -3.73 -26.02 -10.78
C PRO A 283 -2.52 -25.36 -10.11
N GLY A 284 -2.47 -25.34 -8.79
CA GLY A 284 -1.41 -24.72 -8.00
C GLY A 284 -1.57 -23.21 -7.78
N LYS A 285 -2.57 -22.56 -8.37
CA LYS A 285 -2.93 -21.18 -8.02
C LYS A 285 -3.32 -21.09 -6.55
N TRP A 286 -4.12 -22.04 -6.10
CA TRP A 286 -4.51 -22.21 -4.71
C TRP A 286 -3.67 -23.31 -4.05
N TYR A 287 -3.45 -23.20 -2.75
CA TYR A 287 -2.63 -24.14 -2.01
C TYR A 287 -3.08 -24.26 -0.55
N LEU A 288 -2.62 -25.30 0.15
CA LEU A 288 -2.84 -25.50 1.58
C LEU A 288 -1.98 -24.48 2.36
N PRO A 289 -2.56 -23.65 3.24
CA PRO A 289 -1.82 -22.62 3.95
C PRO A 289 -0.68 -23.20 4.79
N ALA A 290 0.46 -22.52 4.86
CA ALA A 290 1.52 -22.83 5.81
C ALA A 290 1.11 -22.45 7.24
N ALA A 291 1.90 -22.88 8.22
CA ALA A 291 1.62 -22.63 9.64
C ALA A 291 1.55 -21.16 10.00
N GLY A 292 2.38 -20.31 9.40
CA GLY A 292 2.35 -18.85 9.59
C GLY A 292 1.06 -18.22 9.07
N GLN A 293 0.60 -18.64 7.87
CA GLN A 293 -0.69 -18.21 7.33
C GLN A 293 -1.85 -18.70 8.22
N MET A 294 -1.83 -19.95 8.68
CA MET A 294 -2.85 -20.48 9.59
C MET A 294 -2.85 -19.77 10.95
N ASN A 295 -1.69 -19.34 11.45
CA ASN A 295 -1.58 -18.52 12.65
C ASN A 295 -2.23 -17.15 12.48
N LEU A 296 -2.05 -16.50 11.31
CA LEU A 296 -2.76 -15.25 10.97
C LEU A 296 -4.28 -15.46 10.89
N VAL A 297 -4.73 -16.55 10.25
CA VAL A 297 -6.16 -16.93 10.25
C VAL A 297 -6.67 -17.11 11.68
N THR A 298 -5.92 -17.79 12.56
CA THR A 298 -6.31 -18.00 13.95
C THR A 298 -6.49 -16.69 14.72
N LYS A 299 -5.56 -15.72 14.54
CA LYS A 299 -5.62 -14.41 15.18
C LYS A 299 -6.86 -13.60 14.79
N HIS A 300 -7.32 -13.75 13.55
CA HIS A 300 -8.40 -12.94 12.96
C HIS A 300 -9.67 -13.74 12.67
N VAL A 301 -9.79 -14.96 13.18
CA VAL A 301 -10.85 -15.91 12.81
C VAL A 301 -12.26 -15.35 12.98
N VAL A 302 -12.52 -14.54 14.01
CA VAL A 302 -13.84 -13.95 14.26
C VAL A 302 -14.26 -13.01 13.12
N GLU A 303 -13.36 -12.15 12.66
CA GLU A 303 -13.63 -11.23 11.56
C GLU A 303 -13.68 -11.96 10.21
N ILE A 304 -12.77 -12.92 9.99
CA ILE A 304 -12.77 -13.77 8.79
C ILE A 304 -14.11 -14.52 8.67
N GLN A 305 -14.60 -15.10 9.78
CA GLN A 305 -15.87 -15.82 9.76
C GLN A 305 -17.06 -14.93 9.40
N LYS A 306 -17.12 -13.70 9.93
CA LYS A 306 -18.16 -12.75 9.58
C LYS A 306 -18.08 -12.35 8.10
N CYS A 307 -16.89 -12.15 7.56
CA CYS A 307 -16.70 -11.89 6.13
C CYS A 307 -17.16 -13.08 5.29
N LEU A 308 -16.79 -14.31 5.66
CA LEU A 308 -17.27 -15.54 4.97
C LEU A 308 -18.80 -15.62 4.97
N GLU A 309 -19.44 -15.33 6.12
CA GLU A 309 -20.92 -15.32 6.23
C GLU A 309 -21.57 -14.35 5.25
N LEU A 310 -21.00 -13.15 5.11
CA LEU A 310 -21.54 -12.11 4.23
C LEU A 310 -21.45 -12.44 2.74
N ILE A 311 -20.49 -13.27 2.35
CA ILE A 311 -20.30 -13.72 0.95
C ILE A 311 -20.88 -15.12 0.69
N GLY A 312 -21.61 -15.70 1.64
CA GLY A 312 -22.18 -17.05 1.50
C GLY A 312 -21.14 -18.17 1.60
N GLY A 313 -19.95 -17.89 2.12
CA GLY A 313 -18.88 -18.87 2.32
C GLY A 313 -19.17 -19.83 3.49
N GLN A 314 -18.44 -20.93 3.50
CA GLN A 314 -18.55 -21.94 4.55
C GLN A 314 -17.91 -21.45 5.85
N LYS A 315 -18.57 -21.64 6.97
CA LYS A 315 -18.10 -21.23 8.30
C LYS A 315 -17.07 -22.18 8.88
N PHE A 316 -16.24 -21.68 9.78
CA PHE A 316 -15.50 -22.54 10.70
C PHE A 316 -16.48 -23.27 11.63
N ILE A 317 -16.32 -24.58 11.76
CA ILE A 317 -17.21 -25.43 12.56
C ILE A 317 -16.52 -25.81 13.86
N TYR A 318 -17.27 -25.76 14.97
CA TYR A 318 -16.81 -26.02 16.34
C TYR A 318 -17.40 -27.33 16.86
N GLU A 319 -17.50 -28.36 16.03
CA GLU A 319 -18.08 -29.62 16.44
C GLU A 319 -17.04 -30.49 17.18
N TYR A 320 -17.51 -31.23 18.20
CA TYR A 320 -16.69 -32.16 18.96
C TYR A 320 -16.02 -33.18 18.01
N MET A 321 -14.71 -33.37 18.13
CA MET A 321 -13.88 -34.25 17.29
C MET A 321 -13.63 -33.77 15.83
N ASP A 322 -14.19 -32.67 15.39
CA ASP A 322 -14.08 -32.18 14.02
C ASP A 322 -13.68 -30.68 13.94
N TYR A 323 -12.74 -30.29 14.79
CA TYR A 323 -12.39 -28.88 15.04
C TYR A 323 -10.99 -28.47 14.58
N HIS A 324 -10.28 -29.32 13.82
CA HIS A 324 -8.94 -29.02 13.34
C HIS A 324 -8.96 -28.50 11.91
N TYR A 325 -8.37 -27.34 11.70
CA TYR A 325 -8.08 -26.73 10.40
C TYR A 325 -6.58 -26.71 10.18
N VAL A 326 -6.10 -27.54 9.26
CA VAL A 326 -4.68 -27.85 9.14
C VAL A 326 -3.92 -26.95 8.22
N SER A 327 -2.62 -26.82 8.47
CA SER A 327 -1.63 -26.20 7.58
C SER A 327 -0.88 -27.26 6.77
N SER A 328 -0.04 -26.81 5.85
CA SER A 328 0.90 -27.64 5.10
C SER A 328 2.21 -27.96 5.88
N THR A 329 2.38 -27.36 7.06
CA THR A 329 3.59 -27.50 7.88
C THR A 329 3.45 -28.62 8.89
N GLY A 330 4.37 -29.56 8.87
CA GLY A 330 4.45 -30.62 9.88
C GLY A 330 5.02 -30.13 11.21
N CYS A 331 4.63 -30.76 12.31
CA CYS A 331 5.26 -30.53 13.62
C CYS A 331 6.26 -31.64 13.94
N ASP A 332 5.76 -32.89 13.98
CA ASP A 332 6.54 -34.10 14.25
C ASP A 332 5.97 -35.29 13.48
N LYS A 333 6.43 -36.48 13.80
CA LYS A 333 6.03 -37.73 13.11
C LYS A 333 4.54 -38.02 13.12
N LEU A 334 3.75 -37.42 14.00
CA LEU A 334 2.35 -37.74 14.23
C LEU A 334 1.42 -36.55 14.12
N SER A 335 1.97 -35.32 14.09
CA SER A 335 1.18 -34.12 14.23
C SER A 335 1.58 -33.02 13.22
N ILE A 336 0.60 -32.20 12.88
CA ILE A 336 0.69 -31.06 12.03
C ILE A 336 0.21 -29.79 12.73
N TRP A 337 0.74 -28.65 12.31
CA TRP A 337 0.27 -27.37 12.80
C TRP A 337 -1.13 -27.07 12.28
N CYS A 338 -1.99 -26.59 13.16
CA CYS A 338 -3.39 -26.33 12.86
C CYS A 338 -3.96 -25.21 13.71
N MET A 339 -5.06 -24.66 13.24
CA MET A 339 -6.01 -23.95 14.08
C MET A 339 -7.00 -24.98 14.65
N CYS A 340 -7.20 -24.96 15.95
CA CYS A 340 -8.20 -25.82 16.58
C CYS A 340 -9.08 -25.05 17.56
N PHE A 341 -10.30 -25.50 17.70
CA PHE A 341 -11.29 -24.90 18.57
C PHE A 341 -11.53 -25.83 19.77
N PHE A 342 -10.96 -25.52 20.92
CA PHE A 342 -11.21 -26.25 22.16
C PHE A 342 -12.53 -25.86 22.82
N THR A 343 -12.99 -24.63 22.55
CA THR A 343 -14.27 -24.09 22.97
C THR A 343 -14.89 -23.32 21.78
N SER A 344 -16.18 -23.10 21.85
CA SER A 344 -16.91 -22.39 20.75
C SER A 344 -16.44 -20.96 20.46
N THR A 345 -15.58 -20.39 21.30
CA THR A 345 -15.25 -18.95 21.26
C THR A 345 -13.78 -18.62 21.14
N ALA A 346 -12.86 -19.55 21.36
CA ALA A 346 -11.44 -19.26 21.39
C ALA A 346 -10.62 -20.31 20.61
N PRO A 347 -10.32 -20.07 19.33
CA PRO A 347 -9.41 -20.93 18.59
C PRO A 347 -7.99 -20.76 19.10
N ALA A 348 -7.20 -21.83 18.97
CA ALA A 348 -5.79 -21.81 19.29
C ALA A 348 -4.98 -22.35 18.11
N PHE A 349 -3.86 -21.69 17.83
CA PHE A 349 -2.86 -22.21 16.94
C PHE A 349 -1.97 -23.18 17.70
N ASN A 350 -1.97 -24.46 17.30
CA ASN A 350 -1.16 -25.50 17.92
C ASN A 350 -0.94 -26.71 16.98
N ASN A 351 -0.39 -27.82 17.51
CA ASN A 351 0.01 -29.01 16.75
C ASN A 351 -0.81 -30.25 17.11
N TYR A 352 -2.07 -30.12 17.43
CA TYR A 352 -2.89 -31.27 17.88
C TYR A 352 -3.52 -32.08 16.75
N ALA A 353 -3.49 -31.61 15.50
CA ALA A 353 -4.06 -32.36 14.40
C ALA A 353 -3.20 -33.61 14.08
N SER A 354 -3.83 -34.78 14.09
CA SER A 354 -3.18 -36.01 13.65
C SER A 354 -3.11 -36.08 12.12
N ILE A 355 -1.98 -36.48 11.58
CA ILE A 355 -1.82 -36.74 10.14
C ILE A 355 -2.69 -37.86 9.62
N ALA A 356 -3.10 -38.81 10.51
CA ALA A 356 -3.84 -40.00 10.20
C ALA A 356 -5.36 -39.88 10.46
N SER A 357 -5.85 -38.70 10.79
CA SER A 357 -7.27 -38.41 10.99
C SER A 357 -7.82 -37.50 9.92
N PRO A 358 -9.11 -37.60 9.58
CA PRO A 358 -9.75 -36.60 8.74
C PRO A 358 -9.71 -35.22 9.41
N VAL A 359 -9.31 -34.24 8.66
CA VAL A 359 -9.14 -32.84 9.08
C VAL A 359 -9.84 -31.91 8.11
N LYS A 360 -10.10 -30.66 8.53
CA LYS A 360 -10.60 -29.61 7.65
C LYS A 360 -9.46 -28.75 7.14
N TYR A 361 -9.66 -28.13 5.99
CA TYR A 361 -8.70 -27.24 5.37
C TYR A 361 -9.41 -26.23 4.47
N TYR A 362 -8.83 -25.03 4.37
CA TYR A 362 -9.22 -24.01 3.42
C TYR A 362 -8.09 -23.79 2.41
N PRO A 363 -8.40 -23.68 1.13
CA PRO A 363 -7.43 -23.19 0.15
C PRO A 363 -7.07 -21.72 0.42
N VAL A 364 -5.81 -21.39 0.18
CA VAL A 364 -5.37 -20.00 0.13
C VAL A 364 -4.59 -19.76 -1.16
N ARG A 365 -4.54 -18.48 -1.61
CA ARG A 365 -3.67 -18.06 -2.71
C ARG A 365 -3.02 -16.74 -2.40
N ASP A 366 -1.88 -16.43 -3.02
CA ASP A 366 -1.22 -15.14 -2.91
C ASP A 366 -2.08 -14.03 -3.56
N LEU A 367 -1.96 -12.80 -3.04
CA LEU A 367 -2.59 -11.59 -3.53
C LEU A 367 -1.59 -10.66 -4.20
#